data_eeba8f27f64af9ed9057eef10254594e
#
_entry.id   eeba8f27f64af9ed9057eef10254594e
#
_cell.length_a   1.000
_cell.length_b   1.000
_cell.length_c   1.000
_cell.angle_alpha   90.00
_cell.angle_beta   90.00
_cell.angle_gamma   90.00
#
_symmetry.space_group_name_H-M   'P 1'
#
loop_
_entity.id
_entity.type
_entity.pdbx_description
1 polymer ?
#
loop_
_entity_poly.entity_id
_entity_poly.type
_entity_poly.pdbx_seq_one_letter_code
_entity_poly.pdbx_strand_id
1 'polypeptide(L)'
;GTNVTTKFGLVRTDHILFIGSGAFHLSKPSDLIPELQGRLPIRVELDSLSAKDFAKILIEPKASLVEQYCALLSTEGIELKFEESAITQLADLAWEVNEKTENIGARRLQTVMERMLENISFEAPDIATKEEKIITIDAVYVNEHLSNLVADSDLSKYIL
;
A
#
# COMPACT_ATOMS: atom_id res chain seq x y z
N GLY A 1 29.04 3.85 -19.79
CA GLY A 1 27.96 4.62 -20.38
C GLY A 1 27.99 4.61 -21.91
N THR A 2 26.87 4.86 -22.53
CA THR A 2 26.73 4.96 -23.97
C THR A 2 25.76 6.07 -24.34
N ASN A 3 25.77 6.46 -25.62
CA ASN A 3 24.78 7.38 -26.15
C ASN A 3 23.55 6.60 -26.63
N VAL A 4 22.38 6.98 -26.15
CA VAL A 4 21.10 6.38 -26.54
C VAL A 4 20.24 7.43 -27.22
N THR A 5 19.74 7.11 -28.40
CA THR A 5 18.78 7.97 -29.11
C THR A 5 17.39 7.75 -28.56
N THR A 6 16.78 8.82 -28.08
CA THR A 6 15.41 8.82 -27.57
C THR A 6 14.54 9.74 -28.42
N LYS A 7 13.22 9.69 -28.21
CA LYS A 7 12.27 10.62 -28.85
C LYS A 7 12.53 12.11 -28.49
N PHE A 8 13.30 12.37 -27.44
CA PHE A 8 13.67 13.72 -27.00
C PHE A 8 15.11 14.13 -27.37
N GLY A 9 15.82 13.30 -28.13
CA GLY A 9 17.20 13.53 -28.55
C GLY A 9 18.18 12.50 -27.99
N LEU A 10 19.45 12.79 -28.15
CA LEU A 10 20.55 11.93 -27.72
C LEU A 10 20.81 12.11 -26.21
N VAL A 11 20.78 11.01 -25.46
CA VAL A 11 21.04 10.99 -24.02
C VAL A 11 22.27 10.15 -23.73
N ARG A 12 23.18 10.68 -22.90
CA ARG A 12 24.33 9.95 -22.36
C ARG A 12 23.95 9.26 -21.06
N THR A 13 24.31 7.98 -20.92
CA THR A 13 23.97 7.16 -19.76
C THR A 13 25.09 7.03 -18.72
N ASP A 14 26.16 7.84 -18.83
CA ASP A 14 27.34 7.75 -17.94
C ASP A 14 27.04 8.02 -16.46
N HIS A 15 26.00 8.84 -16.18
CA HIS A 15 25.62 9.26 -14.83
C HIS A 15 24.25 8.73 -14.39
N ILE A 16 23.75 7.67 -15.03
CA ILE A 16 22.46 7.04 -14.69
C ILE A 16 22.74 5.84 -13.79
N LEU A 17 22.11 5.85 -12.61
CA LEU A 17 22.05 4.68 -11.73
C LEU A 17 20.94 3.75 -12.22
N PHE A 18 21.27 2.49 -12.48
CA PHE A 18 20.33 1.46 -12.87
C PHE A 18 20.00 0.59 -11.65
N ILE A 19 18.71 0.49 -11.34
CA ILE A 19 18.20 -0.34 -10.26
C ILE A 19 17.24 -1.36 -10.86
N GLY A 20 17.55 -2.65 -10.71
CA GLY A 20 16.66 -3.75 -11.06
C GLY A 20 16.03 -4.33 -9.81
N SER A 21 14.76 -4.66 -9.86
CA SER A 21 14.07 -5.37 -8.78
C SER A 21 13.37 -6.62 -9.30
N GLY A 22 13.27 -7.64 -8.45
CA GLY A 22 12.58 -8.88 -8.78
C GLY A 22 12.31 -9.69 -7.52
N ALA A 23 11.27 -10.50 -7.54
CA ALA A 23 10.89 -11.33 -6.40
C ALA A 23 11.72 -12.62 -6.26
N PHE A 24 12.33 -13.11 -7.33
CA PHE A 24 13.19 -14.29 -7.36
C PHE A 24 12.62 -15.55 -6.66
N HIS A 25 11.31 -15.78 -6.76
CA HIS A 25 10.66 -16.94 -6.12
C HIS A 25 11.12 -18.30 -6.66
N LEU A 26 11.38 -18.39 -7.98
CA LEU A 26 11.78 -19.62 -8.66
C LEU A 26 13.22 -19.61 -9.17
N SER A 27 13.91 -18.49 -9.05
CA SER A 27 15.26 -18.26 -9.53
C SER A 27 16.08 -17.49 -8.51
N LYS A 28 17.39 -17.42 -8.71
CA LYS A 28 18.29 -16.63 -7.86
C LYS A 28 18.92 -15.50 -8.68
N PRO A 29 19.36 -14.41 -8.09
CA PRO A 29 20.15 -13.39 -8.80
C PRO A 29 21.39 -13.98 -9.51
N SER A 30 21.93 -15.09 -9.02
CA SER A 30 23.03 -15.85 -9.65
C SER A 30 22.66 -16.56 -10.96
N ASP A 31 21.35 -16.69 -11.25
CA ASP A 31 20.89 -17.32 -12.49
C ASP A 31 20.77 -16.30 -13.63
N LEU A 32 20.98 -15.02 -13.33
CA LEU A 32 21.10 -13.99 -14.36
C LEU A 32 22.33 -14.26 -15.25
N ILE A 33 22.25 -13.84 -16.50
CA ILE A 33 23.38 -13.95 -17.42
C ILE A 33 24.61 -13.22 -16.87
N PRO A 34 25.83 -13.74 -17.09
CA PRO A 34 27.07 -13.18 -16.51
C PRO A 34 27.25 -11.68 -16.77
N GLU A 35 26.85 -11.20 -17.95
CA GLU A 35 26.94 -9.80 -18.34
C GLU A 35 26.09 -8.88 -17.43
N LEU A 36 24.90 -9.34 -17.02
CA LEU A 36 24.06 -8.59 -16.09
C LEU A 36 24.58 -8.65 -14.65
N GLN A 37 25.10 -9.82 -14.23
CA GLN A 37 25.68 -9.97 -12.91
C GLN A 37 26.88 -9.02 -12.71
N GLY A 38 27.73 -8.88 -13.74
CA GLY A 38 28.86 -7.95 -13.69
C GLY A 38 28.48 -6.48 -13.72
N ARG A 39 27.30 -6.13 -14.27
CA ARG A 39 26.81 -4.75 -14.36
C ARG A 39 25.92 -4.35 -13.18
N LEU A 40 25.36 -5.31 -12.46
CA LEU A 40 24.55 -5.15 -11.25
C LEU A 40 25.24 -5.83 -10.05
N PRO A 41 26.43 -5.34 -9.65
CA PRO A 41 27.25 -6.04 -8.64
C PRO A 41 26.72 -5.90 -7.22
N ILE A 42 25.93 -4.85 -6.96
CA ILE A 42 25.36 -4.60 -5.63
C ILE A 42 24.03 -5.34 -5.53
N ARG A 43 23.92 -6.19 -4.53
CA ARG A 43 22.70 -6.94 -4.21
C ARG A 43 22.18 -6.46 -2.87
N VAL A 44 20.88 -6.22 -2.83
CA VAL A 44 20.15 -5.81 -1.60
C VAL A 44 18.95 -6.72 -1.46
N GLU A 45 18.81 -7.35 -0.31
CA GLU A 45 17.60 -8.07 0.07
C GLU A 45 16.75 -7.14 0.95
N LEU A 46 15.46 -7.10 0.68
CA LEU A 46 14.52 -6.30 1.47
C LEU A 46 13.86 -7.22 2.50
N ASP A 47 13.83 -6.77 3.74
CA ASP A 47 13.10 -7.44 4.81
C ASP A 47 11.58 -7.28 4.64
N SER A 48 10.83 -8.24 5.18
CA SER A 48 9.36 -8.12 5.27
C SER A 48 8.97 -6.95 6.16
N LEU A 49 7.90 -6.25 5.79
CA LEU A 49 7.37 -5.15 6.58
C LEU A 49 6.77 -5.67 7.89
N SER A 50 7.11 -5.03 9.00
CA SER A 50 6.46 -5.27 10.29
C SER A 50 5.16 -4.46 10.44
N ALA A 51 4.31 -4.81 11.41
CA ALA A 51 3.12 -4.01 11.73
C ALA A 51 3.46 -2.54 12.04
N LYS A 52 4.60 -2.28 12.69
CA LYS A 52 5.09 -0.92 12.94
C LYS A 52 5.42 -0.17 11.67
N ASP A 53 5.97 -0.86 10.68
CA ASP A 53 6.27 -0.24 9.38
C ASP A 53 4.99 0.07 8.62
N PHE A 54 3.98 -0.81 8.70
CA PHE A 54 2.65 -0.54 8.16
C PHE A 54 2.02 0.70 8.78
N ALA A 55 2.08 0.87 10.11
CA ALA A 55 1.57 2.05 10.79
C ALA A 55 2.26 3.34 10.31
N LYS A 56 3.60 3.32 10.14
CA LYS A 56 4.34 4.46 9.59
C LYS A 56 3.94 4.77 8.15
N ILE A 57 3.80 3.75 7.31
CA ILE A 57 3.40 3.94 5.89
C ILE A 57 2.02 4.56 5.78
N LEU A 58 1.12 4.31 6.74
CA LEU A 58 -0.21 4.92 6.74
C LEU A 58 -0.20 6.43 6.99
N ILE A 59 0.79 6.97 7.72
CA ILE A 59 0.77 8.36 8.21
C ILE A 59 1.98 9.22 7.82
N GLU A 60 3.20 8.65 7.73
CA GLU A 60 4.42 9.45 7.57
C GLU A 60 4.69 9.97 6.14
N PRO A 61 4.37 9.24 5.05
CA PRO A 61 4.63 9.72 3.71
C PRO A 61 3.82 10.96 3.36
N LYS A 62 4.39 11.86 2.55
CA LYS A 62 3.61 12.91 1.90
C LYS A 62 2.53 12.27 1.04
N ALA A 63 1.31 12.77 1.15
CA ALA A 63 0.13 12.16 0.56
C ALA A 63 -0.03 10.69 1.00
N SER A 64 0.02 10.46 2.32
CA SER A 64 -0.24 9.15 2.92
C SER A 64 -1.63 8.62 2.53
N LEU A 65 -1.86 7.30 2.67
CA LEU A 65 -3.18 6.73 2.36
C LEU A 65 -4.29 7.39 3.19
N VAL A 66 -4.04 7.66 4.45
CA VAL A 66 -5.00 8.38 5.31
C VAL A 66 -5.32 9.76 4.74
N GLU A 67 -4.29 10.55 4.37
CA GLU A 67 -4.49 11.87 3.77
C GLU A 67 -5.25 11.80 2.45
N GLN A 68 -4.96 10.80 1.60
CA GLN A 68 -5.63 10.61 0.32
C GLN A 68 -7.13 10.34 0.50
N TYR A 69 -7.52 9.44 1.41
CA TYR A 69 -8.92 9.13 1.66
C TYR A 69 -9.66 10.25 2.38
N CYS A 70 -9.00 10.97 3.30
CA CYS A 70 -9.58 12.17 3.90
C CYS A 70 -9.84 13.24 2.82
N ALA A 71 -8.89 13.48 1.92
CA ALA A 71 -9.06 14.42 0.83
C ALA A 71 -10.16 13.98 -0.16
N LEU A 72 -10.23 12.69 -0.50
CA LEU A 72 -11.25 12.14 -1.38
C LEU A 72 -12.65 12.36 -0.81
N LEU A 73 -12.91 11.97 0.44
CA LEU A 73 -14.23 12.13 1.06
C LEU A 73 -14.57 13.59 1.38
N SER A 74 -13.56 14.45 1.54
CA SER A 74 -13.81 15.88 1.69
C SER A 74 -14.41 16.52 0.43
N THR A 75 -14.17 15.95 -0.77
CA THR A 75 -14.82 16.40 -2.02
C THR A 75 -16.31 16.15 -2.03
N GLU A 76 -16.78 15.14 -1.30
CA GLU A 76 -18.19 14.84 -1.06
C GLU A 76 -18.76 15.59 0.15
N GLY A 77 -17.94 16.43 0.82
CA GLY A 77 -18.35 17.22 1.99
C GLY A 77 -18.32 16.45 3.31
N ILE A 78 -17.62 15.31 3.37
CA ILE A 78 -17.45 14.50 4.59
C ILE A 78 -16.06 14.75 5.17
N GLU A 79 -16.00 15.04 6.47
CA GLU A 79 -14.75 15.13 7.23
C GLU A 79 -14.45 13.76 7.87
N LEU A 80 -13.46 13.06 7.33
CA LEU A 80 -13.00 11.78 7.86
C LEU A 80 -11.86 12.01 8.85
N LYS A 81 -11.96 11.41 10.05
CA LYS A 81 -10.94 11.47 11.10
C LYS A 81 -10.51 10.06 11.50
N PHE A 82 -9.20 9.83 11.52
CA PHE A 82 -8.62 8.58 12.02
C PHE A 82 -8.03 8.80 13.41
N GLU A 83 -8.43 7.96 14.35
CA GLU A 83 -7.77 7.89 15.65
C GLU A 83 -6.48 7.05 15.57
N GLU A 84 -5.55 7.27 16.48
CA GLU A 84 -4.31 6.49 16.58
C GLU A 84 -4.59 5.00 16.81
N SER A 85 -5.67 4.70 17.51
CA SER A 85 -6.18 3.35 17.73
C SER A 85 -6.55 2.65 16.42
N ALA A 86 -7.19 3.36 15.50
CA ALA A 86 -7.54 2.84 14.17
C ALA A 86 -6.30 2.57 13.32
N ILE A 87 -5.33 3.48 13.32
CA ILE A 87 -4.08 3.31 12.57
C ILE A 87 -3.33 2.05 13.04
N THR A 88 -3.22 1.87 14.35
CA THR A 88 -2.58 0.68 14.93
C THR A 88 -3.33 -0.59 14.53
N GLN A 89 -4.64 -0.61 14.66
CA GLN A 89 -5.46 -1.77 14.33
C GLN A 89 -5.42 -2.11 12.83
N LEU A 90 -5.46 -1.11 11.95
CA LEU A 90 -5.32 -1.29 10.49
C LEU A 90 -3.94 -1.90 10.14
N ALA A 91 -2.88 -1.39 10.75
CA ALA A 91 -1.53 -1.89 10.54
C ALA A 91 -1.38 -3.36 10.97
N ASP A 92 -1.91 -3.71 12.15
CA ASP A 92 -1.87 -5.07 12.69
C ASP A 92 -2.66 -6.03 11.79
N LEU A 93 -3.88 -5.66 11.38
CA LEU A 93 -4.70 -6.47 10.48
C LEU A 93 -4.05 -6.66 9.11
N ALA A 94 -3.52 -5.60 8.51
CA ALA A 94 -2.85 -5.69 7.22
C ALA A 94 -1.61 -6.58 7.28
N TRP A 95 -0.85 -6.50 8.36
CA TRP A 95 0.29 -7.38 8.62
C TRP A 95 -0.16 -8.83 8.78
N GLU A 96 -1.18 -9.09 9.60
CA GLU A 96 -1.71 -10.44 9.84
C GLU A 96 -2.23 -11.08 8.55
N VAL A 97 -2.92 -10.32 7.70
CA VAL A 97 -3.39 -10.83 6.40
C VAL A 97 -2.22 -11.14 5.48
N ASN A 98 -1.15 -10.32 5.45
CA ASN A 98 0.06 -10.60 4.68
C ASN A 98 0.79 -11.86 5.15
N GLU A 99 0.79 -12.14 6.47
CA GLU A 99 1.42 -13.35 7.00
C GLU A 99 0.61 -14.63 6.68
N LYS A 100 -0.73 -14.52 6.67
CA LYS A 100 -1.63 -15.64 6.42
C LYS A 100 -1.86 -15.93 4.94
N THR A 101 -1.60 -14.98 4.06
CA THR A 101 -1.87 -15.07 2.62
C THR A 101 -0.62 -14.76 1.81
N GLU A 102 -0.77 -14.40 0.53
CA GLU A 102 0.34 -13.90 -0.27
C GLU A 102 0.80 -12.55 0.26
N ASN A 103 2.09 -12.45 0.56
CA ASN A 103 2.70 -11.20 1.01
C ASN A 103 2.87 -10.24 -0.18
N ILE A 104 1.96 -9.28 -0.28
CA ILE A 104 2.00 -8.23 -1.31
C ILE A 104 2.57 -6.90 -0.77
N GLY A 105 3.16 -6.94 0.42
CA GLY A 105 3.78 -5.77 1.06
C GLY A 105 2.77 -4.65 1.34
N ALA A 106 3.20 -3.40 1.18
CA ALA A 106 2.39 -2.22 1.50
C ALA A 106 1.10 -2.07 0.67
N ARG A 107 0.97 -2.77 -0.47
CA ARG A 107 -0.29 -2.79 -1.25
C ARG A 107 -1.46 -3.31 -0.44
N ARG A 108 -1.20 -4.18 0.54
CA ARG A 108 -2.23 -4.68 1.45
C ARG A 108 -2.96 -3.56 2.19
N LEU A 109 -2.27 -2.47 2.55
CA LEU A 109 -2.89 -1.32 3.21
C LEU A 109 -3.96 -0.67 2.34
N GLN A 110 -3.69 -0.51 1.04
CA GLN A 110 -4.67 0.05 0.12
C GLN A 110 -5.93 -0.82 0.07
N THR A 111 -5.77 -2.13 -0.11
CA THR A 111 -6.87 -3.09 -0.15
C THR A 111 -7.71 -3.08 1.13
N VAL A 112 -7.05 -3.05 2.29
CA VAL A 112 -7.71 -3.01 3.59
C VAL A 112 -8.47 -1.69 3.78
N MET A 113 -7.88 -0.56 3.40
CA MET A 113 -8.51 0.76 3.45
C MET A 113 -9.73 0.85 2.52
N GLU A 114 -9.61 0.38 1.28
CA GLU A 114 -10.72 0.34 0.32
C GLU A 114 -11.89 -0.45 0.88
N ARG A 115 -11.62 -1.62 1.43
CA ARG A 115 -12.66 -2.46 2.00
C ARG A 115 -13.34 -1.84 3.23
N MET A 116 -12.56 -1.24 4.11
CA MET A 116 -13.07 -0.58 5.31
C MET A 116 -13.97 0.61 4.98
N LEU A 117 -13.59 1.39 3.97
CA LEU A 117 -14.29 2.61 3.59
C LEU A 117 -15.36 2.40 2.50
N GLU A 118 -15.56 1.17 2.03
CA GLU A 118 -16.50 0.84 0.95
C GLU A 118 -17.91 1.39 1.22
N ASN A 119 -18.44 1.12 2.42
CA ASN A 119 -19.79 1.58 2.79
C ASN A 119 -19.87 3.11 2.90
N ILE A 120 -18.86 3.75 3.53
CA ILE A 120 -18.81 5.22 3.64
C ILE A 120 -18.74 5.85 2.25
N SER A 121 -17.90 5.29 1.36
CA SER A 121 -17.76 5.80 0.00
C SER A 121 -19.05 5.65 -0.81
N PHE A 122 -19.78 4.56 -0.62
CA PHE A 122 -21.04 4.33 -1.30
C PHE A 122 -22.15 5.26 -0.79
N GLU A 123 -22.21 5.47 0.53
CA GLU A 123 -23.24 6.31 1.17
C GLU A 123 -22.85 7.80 1.23
N ALA A 124 -21.67 8.17 0.73
CA ALA A 124 -21.12 9.53 0.82
C ALA A 124 -22.10 10.62 0.36
N PRO A 125 -22.83 10.49 -0.78
CA PRO A 125 -23.80 11.49 -1.23
C PRO A 125 -24.95 11.66 -0.23
N ASP A 126 -25.40 10.59 0.41
CA ASP A 126 -26.52 10.62 1.37
C ASP A 126 -26.07 11.20 2.72
N ILE A 127 -24.84 10.86 3.16
CA ILE A 127 -24.23 11.41 4.38
C ILE A 127 -24.04 12.92 4.24
N ALA A 128 -23.59 13.37 3.06
CA ALA A 128 -23.35 14.78 2.78
C ALA A 128 -24.61 15.67 2.93
N THR A 129 -25.80 15.08 2.87
CA THR A 129 -27.06 15.79 3.09
C THR A 129 -27.44 15.94 4.57
N LYS A 130 -26.81 15.18 5.47
CA LYS A 130 -27.07 15.19 6.91
C LYS A 130 -26.34 16.35 7.60
N GLU A 131 -26.75 16.68 8.83
CA GLU A 131 -26.10 17.71 9.64
C GLU A 131 -24.71 17.27 10.15
N GLU A 132 -24.56 16.01 10.53
CA GLU A 132 -23.27 15.43 10.93
C GLU A 132 -22.51 14.93 9.71
N LYS A 133 -21.42 15.62 9.39
CA LYS A 133 -20.51 15.33 8.27
C LYS A 133 -19.14 14.84 8.74
N ILE A 134 -18.98 14.60 10.03
CA ILE A 134 -17.73 14.13 10.62
C ILE A 134 -17.87 12.65 10.93
N ILE A 135 -17.00 11.83 10.34
CA ILE A 135 -16.91 10.41 10.62
C ILE A 135 -15.58 10.12 11.29
N THR A 136 -15.64 9.58 12.50
CA THR A 136 -14.43 9.17 13.23
C THR A 136 -14.24 7.67 13.12
N ILE A 137 -13.06 7.27 12.64
CA ILE A 137 -12.64 5.88 12.54
C ILE A 137 -11.77 5.56 13.75
N ASP A 138 -12.23 4.64 14.57
CA ASP A 138 -11.54 4.09 15.74
C ASP A 138 -11.25 2.60 15.55
N ALA A 139 -10.61 1.97 16.54
CA ALA A 139 -10.30 0.54 16.49
C ALA A 139 -11.55 -0.34 16.46
N VAL A 140 -12.67 0.11 17.04
CA VAL A 140 -13.93 -0.64 17.05
C VAL A 140 -14.49 -0.67 15.64
N TYR A 141 -14.56 0.47 14.98
CA TYR A 141 -14.99 0.59 13.59
C TYR A 141 -14.16 -0.31 12.66
N VAL A 142 -12.82 -0.28 12.80
CA VAL A 142 -11.92 -1.13 12.01
C VAL A 142 -12.25 -2.61 12.21
N ASN A 143 -12.42 -3.05 13.46
CA ASN A 143 -12.73 -4.45 13.75
C ASN A 143 -14.10 -4.89 13.19
N GLU A 144 -15.12 -4.07 13.31
CA GLU A 144 -16.46 -4.40 12.81
C GLU A 144 -16.49 -4.59 11.30
N HIS A 145 -15.74 -3.78 10.56
CA HIS A 145 -15.75 -3.82 9.09
C HIS A 145 -14.74 -4.80 8.48
N LEU A 146 -13.68 -5.16 9.23
CA LEU A 146 -12.59 -5.99 8.72
C LEU A 146 -12.43 -7.35 9.39
N SER A 147 -13.17 -7.65 10.48
CA SER A 147 -13.05 -8.94 11.19
C SER A 147 -13.28 -10.15 10.27
N ASN A 148 -14.15 -10.02 9.29
CA ASN A 148 -14.42 -11.07 8.31
C ASN A 148 -13.28 -11.31 7.33
N LEU A 149 -12.41 -10.32 7.08
CA LEU A 149 -11.25 -10.46 6.18
C LEU A 149 -10.18 -11.40 6.75
N VAL A 150 -10.05 -11.45 8.06
CA VAL A 150 -9.09 -12.32 8.74
C VAL A 150 -9.63 -13.75 8.89
N ALA A 151 -10.96 -13.87 9.01
CA ALA A 151 -11.63 -15.16 9.21
C ALA A 151 -11.81 -15.96 7.91
N ASP A 152 -11.90 -15.28 6.77
CA ASP A 152 -12.23 -15.91 5.49
C ASP A 152 -11.03 -15.92 4.54
N SER A 153 -10.26 -17.02 4.56
CA SER A 153 -9.12 -17.24 3.67
C SER A 153 -9.49 -17.29 2.18
N ASP A 154 -10.77 -17.48 1.84
CA ASP A 154 -11.25 -17.47 0.47
C ASP A 154 -11.51 -16.04 -0.05
N LEU A 155 -11.97 -15.12 0.80
CA LEU A 155 -12.13 -13.71 0.42
C LEU A 155 -10.78 -13.04 0.14
N SER A 156 -9.71 -13.44 0.82
CA SER A 156 -8.37 -12.91 0.57
C SER A 156 -7.81 -13.23 -0.83
N LYS A 157 -8.35 -14.24 -1.52
CA LYS A 157 -7.99 -14.59 -2.91
C LYS A 157 -8.66 -13.71 -3.97
N TYR A 158 -9.75 -13.04 -3.61
CA TYR A 158 -10.51 -12.16 -4.52
C TYR A 158 -10.16 -10.68 -4.36
N ILE A 159 -9.31 -10.35 -3.39
CA ILE A 159 -8.84 -8.99 -3.14
C ILE A 159 -7.42 -8.88 -3.72
N LEU A 160 -7.35 -8.73 -5.02
CA LEU A 160 -6.13 -8.40 -5.76
C LEU A 160 -5.95 -6.91 -5.84
#